data_d5e04e3f17ddb641438ac80d3bfde5f7
#
_entry.id   d5e04e3f17ddb641438ac80d3bfde5f7
#
_cell.length_a   1.000
_cell.length_b   1.000
_cell.length_c   1.000
_cell.angle_alpha   90.00
_cell.angle_beta   90.00
_cell.angle_gamma   90.00
#
_symmetry.space_group_name_H-M   'P 1'
#
loop_
_entity.id
_entity.type
_entity.pdbx_description
1 polymer ?
#
loop_
_entity_poly.entity_id
_entity_poly.type
_entity_poly.pdbx_seq_one_letter_code
_entity_poly.pdbx_strand_id
1 'polypeptide(L)'
;MNTNNNVYTIIYTTLIVVVVAALLAFVSQSLKGKQEANEKADTISQMLTAAQFGTKAEFQKMGNAAVLAKYAEEIGQAFTINLDGQKVQDLDLEKVFSPKELKRQNYNIKGGANKTGEPEIPVFIFKDGKTVVPIYGAGLWGPVWGYIAFEKDLKTVAGAYFDHESETAGLGAKIKDDPSFQAEFVGETPDFTSANVFEIVKGGAPKDAEGKSLVDNKIDAITGATMTSGGLDAAIDTWLGAYAKYFQGAAPKQHCGNCKHEGEGHDACEGEECDHEHQAEEE
;
A
#
# COMPACT_ATOMS: atom_id res chain seq x y z
N MET A 1 -10.76 -39.10 48.24
CA MET A 1 -11.35 -38.92 46.90
C MET A 1 -10.54 -39.82 45.93
N ASN A 2 -11.19 -40.73 45.20
CA ASN A 2 -10.49 -41.65 44.31
C ASN A 2 -10.10 -40.92 43.01
N THR A 3 -8.85 -40.46 42.92
CA THR A 3 -8.33 -39.66 41.80
C THR A 3 -8.07 -40.46 40.52
N ASN A 4 -8.20 -41.81 40.60
CA ASN A 4 -8.04 -42.73 39.46
C ASN A 4 -9.35 -43.04 38.71
N ASN A 5 -10.42 -42.28 38.98
CA ASN A 5 -11.67 -42.44 38.27
C ASN A 5 -11.70 -41.55 37.02
N ASN A 6 -11.91 -42.15 35.83
CA ASN A 6 -12.00 -41.46 34.57
C ASN A 6 -12.99 -40.26 34.59
N VAL A 7 -14.10 -40.43 35.31
CA VAL A 7 -15.12 -39.36 35.45
C VAL A 7 -14.57 -38.18 36.24
N TYR A 8 -13.82 -38.40 37.30
CA TYR A 8 -13.15 -37.34 38.06
C TYR A 8 -12.14 -36.57 37.18
N THR A 9 -11.33 -37.28 36.42
CA THR A 9 -10.33 -36.69 35.52
C THR A 9 -11.02 -35.81 34.46
N ILE A 10 -12.10 -36.31 33.84
CA ILE A 10 -12.86 -35.56 32.83
C ILE A 10 -13.45 -34.28 33.43
N ILE A 11 -14.12 -34.36 34.58
CA ILE A 11 -14.72 -33.21 35.24
C ILE A 11 -13.66 -32.17 35.63
N TYR A 12 -12.54 -32.61 36.20
CA TYR A 12 -11.45 -31.75 36.65
C TYR A 12 -10.79 -31.04 35.47
N THR A 13 -10.46 -31.76 34.40
CA THR A 13 -9.84 -31.17 33.21
C THR A 13 -10.79 -30.20 32.49
N THR A 14 -12.07 -30.58 32.38
CA THR A 14 -13.10 -29.67 31.81
C THR A 14 -13.24 -28.37 32.61
N LEU A 15 -13.27 -28.49 33.95
CA LEU A 15 -13.35 -27.29 34.82
C LEU A 15 -12.14 -26.36 34.60
N ILE A 16 -10.92 -26.92 34.58
CA ILE A 16 -9.71 -26.12 34.33
C ILE A 16 -9.78 -25.44 32.97
N VAL A 17 -10.15 -26.17 31.91
CA VAL A 17 -10.25 -25.62 30.56
C VAL A 17 -11.27 -24.45 30.52
N VAL A 18 -12.43 -24.62 31.14
CA VAL A 18 -13.45 -23.57 31.21
C VAL A 18 -12.94 -22.33 31.94
N VAL A 19 -12.27 -22.52 33.09
CA VAL A 19 -11.72 -21.39 33.87
C VAL A 19 -10.64 -20.67 33.07
N VAL A 20 -9.70 -21.39 32.45
CA VAL A 20 -8.65 -20.77 31.63
C VAL A 20 -9.24 -20.06 30.42
N ALA A 21 -10.20 -20.66 29.72
CA ALA A 21 -10.89 -20.04 28.59
C ALA A 21 -11.62 -18.75 29.00
N ALA A 22 -12.31 -18.75 30.13
CA ALA A 22 -13.00 -17.57 30.67
C ALA A 22 -12.02 -16.42 30.99
N LEU A 23 -10.88 -16.76 31.66
CA LEU A 23 -9.83 -15.78 31.96
C LEU A 23 -9.22 -15.18 30.69
N LEU A 24 -8.88 -16.03 29.71
CA LEU A 24 -8.32 -15.57 28.42
C LEU A 24 -9.31 -14.67 27.66
N ALA A 25 -10.60 -15.06 27.63
CA ALA A 25 -11.65 -14.26 27.00
C ALA A 25 -11.80 -12.90 27.68
N PHE A 26 -11.80 -12.87 29.02
CA PHE A 26 -11.88 -11.62 29.79
C PHE A 26 -10.69 -10.69 29.51
N VAL A 27 -9.46 -11.20 29.57
CA VAL A 27 -8.25 -10.41 29.26
C VAL A 27 -8.27 -9.92 27.83
N SER A 28 -8.58 -10.79 26.87
CA SER A 28 -8.68 -10.43 25.44
C SER A 28 -9.68 -9.29 25.22
N GLN A 29 -10.88 -9.41 25.81
CA GLN A 29 -11.91 -8.37 25.68
C GLN A 29 -11.52 -7.04 26.34
N SER A 30 -10.84 -7.11 27.49
CA SER A 30 -10.36 -5.92 28.21
C SER A 30 -9.27 -5.16 27.45
N LEU A 31 -8.46 -5.86 26.66
CA LEU A 31 -7.36 -5.27 25.88
C LEU A 31 -7.77 -4.84 24.48
N LYS A 32 -8.91 -5.28 23.98
CA LYS A 32 -9.35 -5.08 22.58
C LYS A 32 -9.30 -3.62 22.16
N GLY A 33 -9.85 -2.70 22.95
CA GLY A 33 -9.83 -1.27 22.60
C GLY A 33 -8.43 -0.65 22.54
N LYS A 34 -7.50 -1.13 23.38
CA LYS A 34 -6.10 -0.70 23.31
C LYS A 34 -5.39 -1.27 22.09
N GLN A 35 -5.69 -2.51 21.71
CA GLN A 35 -5.13 -3.15 20.52
C GLN A 35 -5.60 -2.42 19.26
N GLU A 36 -6.88 -2.12 19.13
CA GLU A 36 -7.44 -1.37 18.00
C GLU A 36 -6.83 0.05 17.88
N ALA A 37 -6.66 0.74 19.02
CA ALA A 37 -6.01 2.05 19.03
C ALA A 37 -4.52 1.98 18.62
N ASN A 38 -3.81 0.95 19.06
CA ASN A 38 -2.41 0.72 18.67
C ASN A 38 -2.30 0.36 17.19
N GLU A 39 -3.17 -0.52 16.68
CA GLU A 39 -3.22 -0.91 15.26
C GLU A 39 -3.50 0.32 14.37
N LYS A 40 -4.47 1.16 14.77
CA LYS A 40 -4.76 2.42 14.06
C LYS A 40 -3.55 3.35 14.02
N ALA A 41 -2.90 3.59 15.16
CA ALA A 41 -1.73 4.46 15.24
C ALA A 41 -0.52 3.90 14.48
N ASP A 42 -0.34 2.58 14.50
CA ASP A 42 0.70 1.89 13.74
C ASP A 42 0.49 2.03 12.24
N THR A 43 -0.73 1.79 11.75
CA THR A 43 -1.15 1.98 10.36
C THR A 43 -0.89 3.42 9.89
N ILE A 44 -1.30 4.40 10.69
CA ILE A 44 -1.08 5.83 10.39
C ILE A 44 0.43 6.15 10.33
N SER A 45 1.22 5.61 11.26
CA SER A 45 2.67 5.85 11.24
C SER A 45 3.35 5.26 10.00
N GLN A 46 2.83 4.14 9.47
CA GLN A 46 3.29 3.55 8.19
C GLN A 46 2.97 4.47 7.01
N MET A 47 1.73 5.03 6.96
CA MET A 47 1.33 5.99 5.92
C MET A 47 2.17 7.26 5.95
N LEU A 48 2.39 7.83 7.14
CA LEU A 48 3.22 9.03 7.32
C LEU A 48 4.68 8.76 6.95
N THR A 49 5.20 7.56 7.23
CA THR A 49 6.55 7.16 6.83
C THR A 49 6.66 7.04 5.30
N ALA A 50 5.69 6.40 4.65
CA ALA A 50 5.64 6.33 3.19
C ALA A 50 5.56 7.72 2.55
N ALA A 51 4.77 8.64 3.12
CA ALA A 51 4.65 10.03 2.67
C ALA A 51 5.85 10.92 3.03
N GLN A 52 6.90 10.37 3.67
CA GLN A 52 8.12 11.09 4.05
C GLN A 52 7.93 12.20 5.10
N PHE A 53 6.91 12.10 5.97
CA PHE A 53 6.70 13.03 7.09
C PHE A 53 7.55 12.73 8.32
N GLY A 54 8.32 11.67 8.29
CA GLY A 54 9.23 11.23 9.35
C GLY A 54 9.52 9.73 9.25
N THR A 55 10.37 9.24 10.11
CA THR A 55 10.74 7.82 10.17
C THR A 55 9.83 7.03 11.11
N LYS A 56 9.68 5.73 10.86
CA LYS A 56 8.92 4.83 11.75
C LYS A 56 9.44 4.86 13.19
N ALA A 57 10.76 4.97 13.38
CA ALA A 57 11.39 5.04 14.69
C ALA A 57 11.05 6.34 15.45
N GLU A 58 10.90 7.46 14.75
CA GLU A 58 10.45 8.72 15.34
C GLU A 58 8.99 8.61 15.79
N PHE A 59 8.11 8.08 14.95
CA PHE A 59 6.70 7.89 15.29
C PHE A 59 6.48 6.95 16.47
N GLN A 60 7.27 5.88 16.58
CA GLN A 60 7.24 5.00 17.75
C GLN A 60 7.60 5.73 19.06
N LYS A 61 8.56 6.66 19.01
CA LYS A 61 8.97 7.47 20.18
C LYS A 61 7.94 8.55 20.55
N MET A 62 7.21 9.09 19.56
CA MET A 62 6.20 10.12 19.80
C MET A 62 4.98 9.60 20.54
N GLY A 63 4.65 8.32 20.44
CA GLY A 63 3.47 7.69 21.00
C GLY A 63 2.19 7.95 20.21
N ASN A 64 1.18 7.11 20.44
CA ASN A 64 -0.03 7.03 19.59
C ASN A 64 -0.76 8.37 19.45
N ALA A 65 -0.96 9.10 20.52
CA ALA A 65 -1.71 10.36 20.49
C ALA A 65 -1.05 11.42 19.61
N ALA A 66 0.29 11.51 19.65
CA ALA A 66 1.03 12.46 18.84
C ALA A 66 1.06 12.06 17.35
N VAL A 67 1.11 10.76 17.06
CA VAL A 67 0.99 10.24 15.69
C VAL A 67 -0.38 10.57 15.09
N LEU A 68 -1.46 10.35 15.84
CA LEU A 68 -2.82 10.69 15.40
C LEU A 68 -3.00 12.20 15.18
N ALA A 69 -2.45 13.03 16.06
CA ALA A 69 -2.49 14.48 15.92
C ALA A 69 -1.74 14.96 14.67
N LYS A 70 -0.52 14.42 14.42
CA LYS A 70 0.24 14.73 13.21
C LYS A 70 -0.49 14.33 11.93
N TYR A 71 -1.11 13.16 11.93
CA TYR A 71 -1.91 12.71 10.79
C TYR A 71 -3.10 13.65 10.53
N ALA A 72 -3.84 14.03 11.56
CA ALA A 72 -4.96 14.97 11.44
C ALA A 72 -4.53 16.35 10.93
N GLU A 73 -3.30 16.77 11.25
CA GLU A 73 -2.70 18.01 10.72
C GLU A 73 -2.39 17.89 9.23
N GLU A 74 -1.83 16.75 8.77
CA GLU A 74 -1.28 16.57 7.43
C GLU A 74 -2.31 16.05 6.42
N ILE A 75 -3.32 15.27 6.83
CA ILE A 75 -4.30 14.69 5.91
C ILE A 75 -5.23 15.76 5.34
N GLY A 76 -5.44 15.73 4.03
CA GLY A 76 -6.36 16.63 3.32
C GLY A 76 -7.66 15.96 2.95
N GLN A 77 -7.61 14.79 2.31
CA GLN A 77 -8.78 14.05 1.84
C GLN A 77 -8.55 12.55 1.96
N ALA A 78 -9.63 11.82 2.22
CA ALA A 78 -9.65 10.35 2.17
C ALA A 78 -10.96 9.89 1.53
N PHE A 79 -10.89 8.97 0.59
CA PHE A 79 -12.04 8.40 -0.11
C PHE A 79 -11.74 7.01 -0.64
N THR A 80 -12.76 6.30 -1.08
CA THR A 80 -12.60 5.04 -1.82
C THR A 80 -12.92 5.23 -3.29
N ILE A 81 -12.28 4.41 -4.12
CA ILE A 81 -12.55 4.31 -5.56
C ILE A 81 -12.90 2.87 -5.94
N ASN A 82 -13.57 2.71 -7.07
CA ASN A 82 -13.80 1.42 -7.73
C ASN A 82 -12.67 1.10 -8.73
N LEU A 83 -12.75 -0.06 -9.40
CA LEU A 83 -11.77 -0.47 -10.42
C LEU A 83 -11.82 0.39 -11.70
N ASP A 84 -12.82 1.22 -11.87
CA ASP A 84 -12.90 2.18 -12.97
C ASP A 84 -12.25 3.53 -12.61
N GLY A 85 -11.62 3.62 -11.43
CA GLY A 85 -10.98 4.83 -10.93
C GLY A 85 -11.97 5.90 -10.46
N GLN A 86 -13.26 5.57 -10.39
CA GLN A 86 -14.30 6.51 -9.97
C GLN A 86 -14.44 6.52 -8.45
N LYS A 87 -14.56 7.71 -7.89
CA LYS A 87 -14.82 7.88 -6.45
C LYS A 87 -16.16 7.26 -6.07
N VAL A 88 -16.15 6.40 -5.06
CA VAL A 88 -17.34 5.73 -4.52
C VAL A 88 -17.92 6.51 -3.35
N GLN A 89 -17.08 6.79 -2.33
CA GLN A 89 -17.51 7.51 -1.13
C GLN A 89 -16.35 8.25 -0.47
N ASP A 90 -16.67 9.34 0.23
CA ASP A 90 -15.73 9.98 1.14
C ASP A 90 -15.57 9.15 2.41
N LEU A 91 -14.35 9.07 2.90
CA LEU A 91 -14.03 8.45 4.17
C LEU A 91 -13.91 9.52 5.25
N ASP A 92 -14.28 9.16 6.47
CA ASP A 92 -13.86 9.93 7.63
C ASP A 92 -12.32 9.97 7.66
N LEU A 93 -11.75 11.16 7.83
CA LEU A 93 -10.29 11.36 7.85
C LEU A 93 -9.60 10.53 8.95
N GLU A 94 -10.34 10.18 10.02
CA GLU A 94 -9.84 9.29 11.04
C GLU A 94 -9.88 7.81 10.67
N LYS A 95 -10.58 7.43 9.58
CA LYS A 95 -10.68 6.05 9.16
C LYS A 95 -9.45 5.65 8.36
N VAL A 96 -8.77 4.62 8.85
CA VAL A 96 -7.70 3.91 8.13
C VAL A 96 -8.11 2.46 7.92
N PHE A 97 -7.52 1.83 6.91
CA PHE A 97 -7.79 0.43 6.60
C PHE A 97 -6.78 -0.46 7.31
N SER A 98 -7.27 -1.28 8.22
CA SER A 98 -6.47 -2.32 8.88
C SER A 98 -6.02 -3.39 7.88
N PRO A 99 -4.96 -4.18 8.16
CA PRO A 99 -4.56 -5.31 7.32
C PRO A 99 -5.70 -6.29 7.01
N LYS A 100 -6.66 -6.46 7.94
CA LYS A 100 -7.87 -7.29 7.70
C LYS A 100 -8.79 -6.69 6.64
N GLU A 101 -9.00 -5.38 6.66
CA GLU A 101 -9.81 -4.69 5.66
C GLU A 101 -9.10 -4.71 4.31
N LEU A 102 -7.79 -4.48 4.27
CA LEU A 102 -6.98 -4.60 3.05
C LEU A 102 -7.02 -6.03 2.47
N LYS A 103 -6.96 -7.06 3.32
CA LYS A 103 -7.14 -8.46 2.90
C LYS A 103 -8.47 -8.69 2.20
N ARG A 104 -9.56 -8.15 2.77
CA ARG A 104 -10.89 -8.24 2.16
C ARG A 104 -10.93 -7.56 0.79
N GLN A 105 -10.38 -6.34 0.69
CA GLN A 105 -10.32 -5.63 -0.59
C GLN A 105 -9.43 -6.34 -1.61
N ASN A 106 -8.32 -6.94 -1.18
CA ASN A 106 -7.48 -7.76 -2.07
C ASN A 106 -8.24 -8.94 -2.70
N TYR A 107 -9.12 -9.61 -1.94
CA TYR A 107 -10.00 -10.63 -2.50
C TYR A 107 -11.05 -10.05 -3.45
N ASN A 108 -11.60 -8.88 -3.14
CA ASN A 108 -12.55 -8.20 -4.01
C ASN A 108 -11.90 -7.76 -5.33
N ILE A 109 -10.65 -7.27 -5.30
CA ILE A 109 -9.87 -6.90 -6.49
C ILE A 109 -9.58 -8.13 -7.36
N LYS A 110 -9.09 -9.20 -6.75
CA LYS A 110 -8.75 -10.45 -7.47
C LYS A 110 -9.96 -11.21 -7.97
N GLY A 111 -11.13 -10.99 -7.37
CA GLY A 111 -12.33 -11.74 -7.69
C GLY A 111 -12.31 -13.21 -7.24
N GLY A 112 -13.19 -14.02 -7.80
CA GLY A 112 -13.25 -15.45 -7.50
C GLY A 112 -14.08 -15.79 -6.26
N ALA A 113 -13.92 -17.01 -5.72
CA ALA A 113 -14.78 -17.57 -4.66
C ALA A 113 -14.71 -16.80 -3.32
N ASN A 114 -13.65 -16.07 -3.07
CA ASN A 114 -13.45 -15.31 -1.83
C ASN A 114 -13.90 -13.83 -1.93
N LYS A 115 -14.45 -13.41 -3.08
CA LYS A 115 -15.02 -12.07 -3.26
C LYS A 115 -16.24 -11.91 -2.36
N THR A 116 -16.27 -10.84 -1.55
CA THR A 116 -17.36 -10.54 -0.61
C THR A 116 -18.18 -9.30 -0.98
N GLY A 117 -17.74 -8.55 -1.98
CA GLY A 117 -18.41 -7.33 -2.46
C GLY A 117 -17.65 -6.72 -3.62
N GLU A 118 -18.11 -5.55 -4.08
CA GLU A 118 -17.33 -4.78 -5.06
C GLU A 118 -16.08 -4.18 -4.41
N PRO A 119 -14.99 -4.02 -5.17
CA PRO A 119 -13.78 -3.37 -4.65
C PRO A 119 -14.04 -1.90 -4.30
N GLU A 120 -13.68 -1.55 -3.07
CA GLU A 120 -13.64 -0.17 -2.58
C GLU A 120 -12.25 0.07 -2.03
N ILE A 121 -11.36 0.59 -2.89
CA ILE A 121 -9.95 0.75 -2.57
C ILE A 121 -9.66 2.17 -2.11
N PRO A 122 -8.98 2.35 -0.96
CA PRO A 122 -8.81 3.66 -0.35
C PRO A 122 -7.70 4.48 -0.99
N VAL A 123 -7.93 5.78 -1.09
CA VAL A 123 -6.97 6.80 -1.52
C VAL A 123 -6.88 7.86 -0.43
N PHE A 124 -5.67 8.21 -0.02
CA PHE A 124 -5.38 9.24 0.99
C PHE A 124 -4.56 10.36 0.37
N ILE A 125 -5.11 11.57 0.36
CA ILE A 125 -4.42 12.75 -0.19
C ILE A 125 -4.01 13.66 0.97
N PHE A 126 -2.73 13.92 1.09
CA PHE A 126 -2.17 14.82 2.08
C PHE A 126 -2.23 16.28 1.61
N LYS A 127 -2.17 17.24 2.56
CA LYS A 127 -2.25 18.68 2.25
C LYS A 127 -1.08 19.19 1.42
N ASP A 128 0.07 18.52 1.50
CA ASP A 128 1.22 18.82 0.63
C ASP A 128 1.01 18.33 -0.83
N GLY A 129 -0.09 17.62 -1.10
CA GLY A 129 -0.47 17.12 -2.40
C GLY A 129 0.00 15.70 -2.71
N LYS A 130 0.73 15.04 -1.81
CA LYS A 130 1.08 13.63 -1.97
C LYS A 130 -0.14 12.74 -1.83
N THR A 131 -0.18 11.70 -2.65
CA THR A 131 -1.24 10.67 -2.63
C THR A 131 -0.68 9.36 -2.12
N VAL A 132 -1.24 8.83 -1.05
CA VAL A 132 -0.84 7.56 -0.45
C VAL A 132 -1.89 6.50 -0.72
N VAL A 133 -1.45 5.36 -1.22
CA VAL A 133 -2.29 4.19 -1.49
C VAL A 133 -1.73 2.96 -0.80
N PRO A 134 -2.58 2.12 -0.18
CA PRO A 134 -2.15 0.86 0.39
C PRO A 134 -1.97 -0.22 -0.66
N ILE A 135 -1.18 -1.22 -0.30
CA ILE A 135 -1.08 -2.50 -0.99
C ILE A 135 -1.24 -3.66 0.01
N TYR A 136 -1.65 -4.82 -0.46
CA TYR A 136 -1.75 -6.04 0.35
C TYR A 136 -1.55 -7.28 -0.51
N GLY A 137 -0.81 -8.27 0.02
CA GLY A 137 -0.58 -9.53 -0.67
C GLY A 137 -0.14 -10.65 0.26
N ALA A 138 0.34 -11.72 -0.33
CA ALA A 138 0.88 -12.88 0.37
C ALA A 138 2.40 -12.90 0.25
N GLY A 139 3.10 -12.91 1.38
CA GLY A 139 4.51 -13.24 1.44
C GLY A 139 4.75 -14.74 1.50
N LEU A 140 5.92 -15.14 1.99
CA LEU A 140 6.26 -16.57 2.12
C LEU A 140 5.60 -17.20 3.35
N TRP A 141 5.64 -16.54 4.51
CA TRP A 141 5.14 -17.08 5.78
C TRP A 141 3.85 -16.42 6.26
N GLY A 142 3.47 -15.32 5.70
CA GLY A 142 2.26 -14.59 6.07
C GLY A 142 1.93 -13.48 5.08
N PRO A 143 0.90 -12.68 5.37
CA PRO A 143 0.60 -11.52 4.56
C PRO A 143 1.72 -10.47 4.64
N VAL A 144 1.86 -9.75 3.53
CA VAL A 144 2.65 -8.53 3.42
C VAL A 144 1.71 -7.39 3.02
N TRP A 145 1.96 -6.21 3.52
CA TRP A 145 1.20 -5.01 3.18
C TRP A 145 2.12 -3.79 3.22
N GLY A 146 1.63 -2.69 2.76
CA GLY A 146 2.39 -1.46 2.80
C GLY A 146 1.63 -0.29 2.22
N TYR A 147 2.34 0.82 2.11
CA TYR A 147 1.84 2.08 1.58
C TYR A 147 2.86 2.64 0.60
N ILE A 148 2.38 3.08 -0.54
CA ILE A 148 3.18 3.77 -1.55
C ILE A 148 2.62 5.18 -1.66
N ALA A 149 3.51 6.17 -1.51
CA ALA A 149 3.20 7.57 -1.66
C ALA A 149 3.65 8.05 -3.04
N PHE A 150 2.81 8.80 -3.71
CA PHE A 150 3.09 9.44 -4.97
C PHE A 150 3.21 10.94 -4.79
N GLU A 151 4.07 11.59 -5.56
CA GLU A 151 4.14 13.04 -5.66
C GLU A 151 2.86 13.61 -6.30
N LYS A 152 2.73 14.95 -6.34
CA LYS A 152 1.57 15.66 -6.93
C LYS A 152 1.31 15.32 -8.39
N ASP A 153 2.32 14.85 -9.11
CA ASP A 153 2.22 14.44 -10.51
C ASP A 153 1.48 13.11 -10.69
N LEU A 154 1.22 12.37 -9.58
CA LEU A 154 0.60 11.04 -9.55
C LEU A 154 1.36 9.99 -10.40
N LYS A 155 2.64 10.23 -10.65
CA LYS A 155 3.53 9.35 -11.43
C LYS A 155 4.76 8.94 -10.65
N THR A 156 5.41 9.92 -10.01
CA THR A 156 6.65 9.72 -9.29
C THR A 156 6.39 9.21 -7.88
N VAL A 157 7.04 8.14 -7.48
CA VAL A 157 6.96 7.62 -6.10
C VAL A 157 7.74 8.56 -5.17
N ALA A 158 7.03 9.14 -4.20
CA ALA A 158 7.61 9.98 -3.15
C ALA A 158 8.29 9.16 -2.07
N GLY A 159 7.74 7.96 -1.78
CA GLY A 159 8.26 7.02 -0.81
C GLY A 159 7.39 5.78 -0.67
N ALA A 160 7.92 4.79 0.02
CA ALA A 160 7.21 3.55 0.31
C ALA A 160 7.53 3.06 1.71
N TYR A 161 6.60 2.34 2.31
CA TYR A 161 6.81 1.60 3.56
C TYR A 161 6.07 0.28 3.50
N PHE A 162 6.76 -0.80 3.85
CA PHE A 162 6.18 -2.15 3.85
C PHE A 162 6.28 -2.79 5.23
N ASP A 163 5.34 -3.69 5.51
CA ASP A 163 5.29 -4.48 6.73
C ASP A 163 4.83 -5.91 6.41
N HIS A 164 4.97 -6.81 7.37
CA HIS A 164 4.62 -8.21 7.24
C HIS A 164 4.14 -8.78 8.57
N GLU A 165 3.43 -9.91 8.51
CA GLU A 165 2.97 -10.58 9.74
C GLU A 165 4.05 -11.48 10.35
N SER A 166 4.78 -12.26 9.53
CA SER A 166 5.62 -13.34 10.05
C SER A 166 6.81 -13.75 9.17
N GLU A 167 7.37 -12.82 8.41
CA GLU A 167 8.53 -13.12 7.56
C GLU A 167 9.81 -13.36 8.36
N THR A 168 10.77 -14.10 7.79
CA THR A 168 12.01 -14.46 8.45
C THR A 168 12.93 -13.28 8.64
N ALA A 169 13.37 -13.04 9.89
CA ALA A 169 14.34 -11.98 10.22
C ALA A 169 15.65 -12.10 9.42
N GLY A 170 16.13 -10.97 8.91
CA GLY A 170 17.34 -10.91 8.07
C GLY A 170 17.16 -11.39 6.63
N LEU A 171 15.99 -11.92 6.27
CA LEU A 171 15.60 -12.35 4.93
C LEU A 171 14.34 -11.58 4.49
N GLY A 172 13.17 -12.22 4.47
CA GLY A 172 11.91 -11.59 4.05
C GLY A 172 11.51 -10.38 4.91
N ALA A 173 11.84 -10.38 6.20
CA ALA A 173 11.59 -9.24 7.09
C ALA A 173 12.31 -7.94 6.67
N LYS A 174 13.32 -8.01 5.80
CA LYS A 174 13.99 -6.82 5.25
C LYS A 174 13.09 -5.88 4.48
N ILE A 175 11.94 -6.33 3.96
CA ILE A 175 10.95 -5.42 3.35
C ILE A 175 10.54 -4.30 4.31
N LYS A 176 10.56 -4.59 5.63
CA LYS A 176 10.26 -3.67 6.73
C LYS A 176 11.51 -3.10 7.39
N ASP A 177 12.48 -3.99 7.69
CA ASP A 177 13.60 -3.70 8.59
C ASP A 177 14.76 -3.00 7.89
N ASP A 178 14.80 -3.01 6.54
CA ASP A 178 15.88 -2.43 5.74
C ASP A 178 15.42 -1.13 5.05
N PRO A 179 15.78 0.05 5.57
CA PRO A 179 15.42 1.31 4.95
C PRO A 179 16.00 1.50 3.54
N SER A 180 17.10 0.81 3.20
CA SER A 180 17.70 0.91 1.87
C SER A 180 16.82 0.28 0.81
N PHE A 181 16.13 -0.83 1.13
CA PHE A 181 15.15 -1.45 0.24
C PHE A 181 13.96 -0.52 -0.03
N GLN A 182 13.43 0.13 1.01
CA GLN A 182 12.32 1.08 0.86
C GLN A 182 12.75 2.33 0.08
N ALA A 183 14.00 2.76 0.24
CA ALA A 183 14.54 3.93 -0.47
C ALA A 183 14.70 3.69 -1.97
N GLU A 184 14.83 2.44 -2.44
CA GLU A 184 14.89 2.13 -3.87
C GLU A 184 13.63 2.53 -4.64
N PHE A 185 12.49 2.64 -3.97
CA PHE A 185 11.22 3.07 -4.58
C PHE A 185 11.16 4.58 -4.85
N VAL A 186 11.97 5.39 -4.14
CA VAL A 186 11.90 6.85 -4.21
C VAL A 186 12.38 7.35 -5.57
N GLY A 187 11.53 8.12 -6.24
CA GLY A 187 11.81 8.69 -7.55
C GLY A 187 11.54 7.75 -8.72
N GLU A 188 11.14 6.50 -8.46
CA GLU A 188 10.70 5.57 -9.49
C GLU A 188 9.34 5.96 -10.08
N THR A 189 9.09 5.55 -11.32
CA THR A 189 7.85 5.88 -12.05
C THR A 189 7.15 4.59 -12.50
N PRO A 190 6.11 4.12 -11.79
CA PRO A 190 5.34 2.95 -12.18
C PRO A 190 4.71 3.09 -13.57
N ASP A 191 4.73 2.02 -14.37
CA ASP A 191 4.09 1.98 -15.68
C ASP A 191 2.65 1.47 -15.57
N PHE A 192 1.70 2.38 -15.40
CA PHE A 192 0.28 2.05 -15.31
C PHE A 192 -0.35 1.56 -16.62
N THR A 193 0.40 1.50 -17.73
CA THR A 193 -0.07 0.95 -19.00
C THR A 193 0.33 -0.52 -19.18
N SER A 194 1.29 -0.99 -18.38
CA SER A 194 1.77 -2.36 -18.38
C SER A 194 1.00 -3.27 -17.44
N ALA A 195 0.97 -4.57 -17.72
CA ALA A 195 0.47 -5.59 -16.79
C ALA A 195 1.37 -5.73 -15.55
N ASN A 196 2.67 -5.47 -15.70
CA ASN A 196 3.64 -5.36 -14.61
C ASN A 196 3.89 -3.88 -14.38
N VAL A 197 3.10 -3.30 -13.50
CA VAL A 197 3.15 -1.86 -13.18
C VAL A 197 4.48 -1.49 -12.55
N PHE A 198 5.03 -2.38 -11.74
CA PHE A 198 6.33 -2.28 -11.07
C PHE A 198 6.99 -3.66 -11.03
N GLU A 199 8.32 -3.75 -11.00
CA GLU A 199 9.02 -5.04 -11.01
C GLU A 199 10.13 -5.09 -9.96
N ILE A 200 10.07 -6.10 -9.09
CA ILE A 200 11.14 -6.40 -8.12
C ILE A 200 12.06 -7.49 -8.73
N VAL A 201 13.19 -7.06 -9.29
CA VAL A 201 14.03 -7.89 -10.16
C VAL A 201 15.02 -8.74 -9.36
N LYS A 202 14.97 -10.05 -9.58
CA LYS A 202 15.98 -10.96 -9.04
C LYS A 202 17.33 -10.76 -9.75
N GLY A 203 18.37 -10.53 -8.96
CA GLY A 203 19.72 -10.28 -9.48
C GLY A 203 20.04 -8.82 -9.69
N GLY A 204 19.10 -7.96 -9.39
CA GLY A 204 19.25 -6.51 -9.43
C GLY A 204 18.80 -5.85 -10.73
N ALA A 205 18.24 -4.66 -10.62
CA ALA A 205 17.98 -3.79 -11.76
C ALA A 205 19.31 -3.19 -12.26
N PRO A 206 19.43 -2.88 -13.58
CA PRO A 206 20.57 -2.12 -14.08
C PRO A 206 20.67 -0.76 -13.36
N LYS A 207 21.86 -0.42 -12.83
CA LYS A 207 22.08 0.82 -12.06
C LYS A 207 23.15 1.69 -12.72
N ASP A 208 23.03 3.00 -12.54
CA ASP A 208 24.06 3.97 -12.90
C ASP A 208 25.25 3.95 -11.92
N ALA A 209 26.22 4.83 -12.14
CA ALA A 209 27.42 4.95 -11.31
C ALA A 209 27.10 5.42 -9.88
N GLU A 210 25.98 6.07 -9.68
CA GLU A 210 25.45 6.56 -8.40
C GLU A 210 24.58 5.51 -7.70
N GLY A 211 24.32 4.36 -8.34
CA GLY A 211 23.53 3.25 -7.81
C GLY A 211 22.01 3.39 -7.96
N LYS A 212 21.54 4.37 -8.76
CA LYS A 212 20.14 4.54 -9.09
C LYS A 212 19.75 3.60 -10.24
N SER A 213 18.54 3.04 -10.21
CA SER A 213 18.00 2.23 -11.31
C SER A 213 18.02 3.01 -12.62
N LEU A 214 18.46 2.34 -13.70
CA LEU A 214 18.41 2.87 -15.07
C LEU A 214 17.04 2.64 -15.73
N VAL A 215 16.14 1.92 -15.06
CA VAL A 215 14.79 1.61 -15.56
C VAL A 215 13.80 1.99 -14.47
N ASP A 216 12.99 3.01 -14.71
CA ASP A 216 12.12 3.68 -13.76
C ASP A 216 11.11 2.75 -13.12
N ASN A 217 10.77 1.66 -13.33
CA ASN A 217 9.80 0.81 -12.64
C ASN A 217 10.40 -0.49 -12.09
N LYS A 218 11.75 -0.52 -11.91
CA LYS A 218 12.45 -1.73 -11.48
C LYS A 218 13.39 -1.47 -10.31
N ILE A 219 13.28 -2.32 -9.29
CA ILE A 219 14.14 -2.30 -8.10
C ILE A 219 14.74 -3.68 -7.82
N ASP A 220 15.68 -3.74 -6.90
CA ASP A 220 16.35 -4.98 -6.53
C ASP A 220 15.51 -5.87 -5.62
N ALA A 221 15.45 -7.16 -5.94
CA ALA A 221 14.90 -8.14 -5.01
C ALA A 221 15.85 -8.37 -3.83
N ILE A 222 15.30 -8.61 -2.65
CA ILE A 222 16.06 -8.92 -1.45
C ILE A 222 16.78 -10.27 -1.63
N THR A 223 18.11 -10.23 -1.55
CA THR A 223 18.94 -11.44 -1.64
C THR A 223 18.57 -12.45 -0.56
N GLY A 224 18.28 -13.68 -0.97
CA GLY A 224 17.87 -14.77 -0.08
C GLY A 224 16.38 -14.77 0.29
N ALA A 225 15.60 -13.77 -0.14
CA ALA A 225 14.16 -13.65 0.14
C ALA A 225 13.32 -13.58 -1.16
N THR A 226 13.67 -14.36 -2.15
CA THR A 226 13.03 -14.34 -3.49
C THR A 226 11.51 -14.56 -3.42
N MET A 227 11.03 -15.41 -2.54
CA MET A 227 9.59 -15.69 -2.40
C MET A 227 8.84 -14.50 -1.80
N THR A 228 9.41 -13.86 -0.77
CA THR A 228 8.81 -12.66 -0.16
C THR A 228 8.87 -11.48 -1.13
N SER A 229 9.99 -11.27 -1.83
CA SER A 229 10.11 -10.25 -2.88
C SER A 229 9.10 -10.46 -3.99
N GLY A 230 8.94 -11.69 -4.50
CA GLY A 230 7.92 -11.99 -5.52
C GLY A 230 6.48 -11.86 -5.01
N GLY A 231 6.24 -12.13 -3.72
CA GLY A 231 4.95 -11.88 -3.09
C GLY A 231 4.61 -10.41 -2.97
N LEU A 232 5.61 -9.58 -2.62
CA LEU A 232 5.48 -8.13 -2.57
C LEU A 232 5.27 -7.53 -3.97
N ASP A 233 6.04 -7.98 -4.95
CA ASP A 233 5.92 -7.65 -6.37
C ASP A 233 4.49 -7.89 -6.88
N ALA A 234 3.96 -9.11 -6.70
CA ALA A 234 2.60 -9.45 -7.07
C ALA A 234 1.53 -8.64 -6.29
N ALA A 235 1.82 -8.21 -5.05
CA ALA A 235 0.95 -7.34 -4.27
C ALA A 235 0.91 -5.93 -4.88
N ILE A 236 2.07 -5.38 -5.23
CA ILE A 236 2.21 -4.07 -5.86
C ILE A 236 1.47 -4.07 -7.20
N ASP A 237 1.73 -5.03 -8.08
CA ASP A 237 1.07 -5.13 -9.39
C ASP A 237 -0.45 -5.25 -9.27
N THR A 238 -0.94 -6.07 -8.34
CA THR A 238 -2.38 -6.24 -8.12
C THR A 238 -3.05 -4.92 -7.71
N TRP A 239 -2.44 -4.20 -6.76
CA TRP A 239 -3.05 -3.01 -6.20
C TRP A 239 -2.80 -1.78 -7.07
N LEU A 240 -1.59 -1.54 -7.54
CA LEU A 240 -1.32 -0.42 -8.45
C LEU A 240 -2.05 -0.60 -9.78
N GLY A 241 -2.19 -1.83 -10.28
CA GLY A 241 -3.06 -2.13 -11.42
C GLY A 241 -4.53 -1.77 -11.17
N ALA A 242 -5.04 -2.02 -9.95
CA ALA A 242 -6.39 -1.59 -9.58
C ALA A 242 -6.54 -0.06 -9.49
N TYR A 243 -5.47 0.67 -9.16
CA TYR A 243 -5.45 2.14 -9.17
C TYR A 243 -5.16 2.76 -10.55
N ALA A 244 -4.75 1.98 -11.56
CA ALA A 244 -4.23 2.49 -12.83
C ALA A 244 -5.15 3.51 -13.50
N LYS A 245 -6.46 3.21 -13.62
CA LYS A 245 -7.42 4.14 -14.21
C LYS A 245 -7.57 5.44 -13.42
N TYR A 246 -7.47 5.40 -12.10
CA TYR A 246 -7.49 6.58 -11.27
C TYR A 246 -6.27 7.47 -11.53
N PHE A 247 -5.07 6.89 -11.50
CA PHE A 247 -3.84 7.64 -11.75
C PHE A 247 -3.76 8.21 -13.17
N GLN A 248 -4.21 7.46 -14.18
CA GLN A 248 -4.27 7.93 -15.57
C GLN A 248 -5.29 9.08 -15.75
N GLY A 249 -6.44 9.02 -15.07
CA GLY A 249 -7.49 10.03 -15.19
C GLY A 249 -7.26 11.29 -14.33
N ALA A 250 -6.59 11.16 -13.19
CA ALA A 250 -6.34 12.25 -12.24
C ALA A 250 -5.00 12.96 -12.47
N ALA A 251 -4.06 12.35 -13.22
CA ALA A 251 -2.79 13.00 -13.55
C ALA A 251 -3.05 14.33 -14.30
N PRO A 252 -2.37 15.41 -13.93
CA PRO A 252 -2.50 16.68 -14.65
C PRO A 252 -2.17 16.48 -16.13
N LYS A 253 -3.14 16.78 -17.00
CA LYS A 253 -2.92 16.71 -18.45
C LYS A 253 -1.77 17.66 -18.78
N GLN A 254 -0.67 17.12 -19.30
CA GLN A 254 0.44 17.93 -19.78
C GLN A 254 -0.12 18.80 -20.91
N HIS A 255 -0.22 20.11 -20.65
CA HIS A 255 -0.56 21.06 -21.68
C HIS A 255 0.63 21.08 -22.65
N CYS A 256 0.42 20.60 -23.87
CA CYS A 256 1.39 20.76 -24.94
C CYS A 256 1.65 22.26 -25.16
N GLY A 257 2.71 22.77 -24.56
CA GLY A 257 3.08 24.20 -24.57
C GLY A 257 3.58 24.72 -25.90
N ASN A 258 3.09 24.22 -27.03
CA ASN A 258 3.55 24.67 -28.35
C ASN A 258 2.42 24.84 -29.40
N CYS A 259 1.18 25.11 -28.96
CA CYS A 259 0.19 25.63 -29.89
C CYS A 259 0.36 27.15 -30.00
N LYS A 260 1.15 27.63 -30.96
CA LYS A 260 1.08 29.02 -31.42
C LYS A 260 -0.25 29.20 -32.15
N HIS A 261 -1.25 29.74 -31.46
CA HIS A 261 -2.44 30.30 -32.12
C HIS A 261 -2.18 31.75 -32.50
N GLU A 262 -1.88 31.95 -33.78
CA GLU A 262 -2.20 33.24 -34.42
C GLU A 262 -3.59 33.06 -35.06
N GLY A 263 -4.57 33.87 -34.63
CA GLY A 263 -5.87 33.99 -35.31
C GLY A 263 -7.08 33.88 -34.38
N GLU A 264 -7.87 34.94 -34.40
CA GLU A 264 -9.10 35.12 -33.65
C GLU A 264 -10.17 34.06 -33.95
N GLY A 265 -10.87 33.59 -32.93
CA GLY A 265 -12.09 32.80 -33.08
C GLY A 265 -12.29 31.81 -31.92
N HIS A 266 -13.23 32.13 -31.02
CA HIS A 266 -13.80 31.23 -30.05
C HIS A 266 -14.44 30.05 -30.79
N ASP A 267 -14.02 28.82 -30.47
CA ASP A 267 -14.91 27.67 -30.24
C ASP A 267 -14.13 26.46 -29.67
N ALA A 268 -14.85 25.62 -28.97
CA ALA A 268 -14.44 24.54 -28.11
C ALA A 268 -13.47 23.54 -28.76
N CYS A 269 -12.38 23.19 -28.06
CA CYS A 269 -11.56 22.03 -28.38
C CYS A 269 -12.21 20.77 -27.79
N GLU A 270 -13.02 20.07 -28.57
CA GLU A 270 -13.34 18.64 -28.41
C GLU A 270 -12.27 17.82 -29.14
N GLY A 271 -11.92 16.66 -28.53
CA GLY A 271 -10.75 15.86 -28.81
C GLY A 271 -10.55 15.46 -30.26
N GLU A 272 -9.30 15.57 -30.73
CA GLU A 272 -8.76 14.82 -31.87
C GLU A 272 -7.34 14.33 -31.54
N GLU A 273 -7.10 13.07 -31.84
CA GLU A 273 -5.82 12.39 -31.75
C GLU A 273 -4.79 13.06 -32.65
N CYS A 274 -3.60 13.31 -32.11
CA CYS A 274 -2.46 13.75 -32.94
C CYS A 274 -1.75 12.54 -33.52
N ASP A 275 -2.10 12.15 -34.72
CA ASP A 275 -1.31 11.22 -35.54
C ASP A 275 -0.02 11.92 -36.03
N HIS A 276 1.12 11.40 -35.64
CA HIS A 276 2.40 11.75 -36.24
C HIS A 276 2.73 10.78 -37.37
N GLU A 277 2.44 11.14 -38.62
CA GLU A 277 3.09 10.54 -39.80
C GLU A 277 4.54 11.05 -39.90
N HIS A 278 5.50 10.13 -39.77
CA HIS A 278 6.87 10.34 -40.21
C HIS A 278 6.92 10.28 -41.71
N GLN A 279 7.07 11.43 -42.36
CA GLN A 279 7.57 11.46 -43.74
C GLN A 279 9.10 11.33 -43.74
N ALA A 280 9.59 10.23 -44.31
CA ALA A 280 10.97 10.09 -44.70
C ALA A 280 11.21 10.90 -45.97
N GLU A 281 12.12 11.85 -45.94
CA GLU A 281 12.70 12.45 -47.16
C GLU A 281 13.97 11.69 -47.51
N GLU A 282 13.92 11.09 -48.73
CA GLU A 282 15.10 10.65 -49.45
C GLU A 282 15.76 11.86 -50.11
N GLU A 283 17.06 12.04 -49.90
CA GLU A 283 18.07 12.40 -50.88
C GLU A 283 19.46 12.10 -50.35
#